data_ee41cf783ccf815f431cc4353bde03d6
#
_entry.id   ee41cf783ccf815f431cc4353bde03d6
#
_cell.length_a   1.000
_cell.length_b   1.000
_cell.length_c   1.000
_cell.angle_alpha   90.00
_cell.angle_beta   90.00
_cell.angle_gamma   90.00
#
_symmetry.space_group_name_H-M   'P 1'
#
loop_
_entity.id
_entity.type
_entity.pdbx_description
1 polymer ?
#
loop_
_entity_poly.entity_id
_entity_poly.type
_entity_poly.pdbx_seq_one_letter_code
_entity_poly.pdbx_strand_id
1 'polypeptide(L)'
;MKIISKIFITSFLFIGFTSIGQTKSQALAKINTEGFQKSQVMSLISDLSDVYGPRLAGTDQYYTAAEWAKKTMEKWGVDKAYFENYCDDCMGWEVKSFNVEMTEPAYMKIQAYPYAWTESSNGVQIADLIWIESHADLEKVRKQWSGKLQGKTILIGAAPEQNMLFEPLSIRFTKGQIEEAKKSIVPVPNNPLSHNAGDIDLIGNLDFIFDNMVRKDDAFFAFLKVEGALSILGTTPFFPGVIHPSGTYNFRESDEKPIPYFAISPESFGKLKRLIGRDISPKIKFHLDSELYLKPENNVNIIAEITGSDSKLKDEVVMIGAHFDSWHPASGATDNGAGSAVMMEVMRIIKASGLKPKRTIRIALWGGEEQAFVGSMAYAERHYGKVKETTRKKEVEKISAYLNMDNGAGQMRGIYMQGNEAVKPIFERMLEPYAHLDVNNLTIQNTDFTDHDVFDYYKIPGFQIIQDALNYSTVTHHTNLDALEYVPERDMMINATVIAALVYQIAEEDSRLPRED
;
A
#
# COMPACT_ATOMS: atom_id res chain seq x y z
N MET A 1 -12.85 76.28 -56.68
CA MET A 1 -11.88 75.56 -55.86
C MET A 1 -12.67 74.61 -54.98
N LYS A 2 -12.70 73.28 -55.37
CA LYS A 2 -13.44 72.25 -54.65
C LYS A 2 -12.45 71.45 -53.77
N ILE A 3 -12.63 71.47 -52.44
CA ILE A 3 -11.87 70.74 -51.49
C ILE A 3 -12.54 69.37 -51.34
N ILE A 4 -11.82 68.31 -51.74
CA ILE A 4 -12.28 66.89 -51.58
C ILE A 4 -11.69 66.37 -50.27
N SER A 5 -12.56 66.16 -49.28
CA SER A 5 -12.20 65.53 -47.99
C SER A 5 -12.15 64.01 -48.22
N LYS A 6 -10.98 63.38 -47.98
CA LYS A 6 -10.83 61.92 -47.97
C LYS A 6 -11.11 61.41 -46.55
N ILE A 7 -12.19 60.65 -46.43
CA ILE A 7 -12.50 59.87 -45.21
C ILE A 7 -11.71 58.55 -45.27
N PHE A 8 -10.76 58.36 -44.35
CA PHE A 8 -10.12 57.07 -44.12
C PHE A 8 -10.99 56.23 -43.15
N ILE A 9 -11.59 55.17 -43.67
CA ILE A 9 -12.28 54.18 -42.83
C ILE A 9 -11.22 53.14 -42.44
N THR A 10 -10.78 53.14 -41.18
CA THR A 10 -9.91 52.14 -40.60
C THR A 10 -10.79 50.98 -40.10
N SER A 11 -10.84 49.90 -40.88
CA SER A 11 -11.51 48.65 -40.46
C SER A 11 -10.65 47.98 -39.40
N PHE A 12 -11.07 47.99 -38.15
CA PHE A 12 -10.53 47.13 -37.10
C PHE A 12 -11.04 45.70 -37.30
N LEU A 13 -10.18 44.82 -37.77
CA LEU A 13 -10.41 43.39 -37.77
C LEU A 13 -10.33 42.89 -36.31
N PHE A 14 -11.45 42.65 -35.65
CA PHE A 14 -11.50 41.88 -34.41
C PHE A 14 -11.24 40.42 -34.75
N ILE A 15 -10.00 39.96 -34.60
CA ILE A 15 -9.69 38.55 -34.55
C ILE A 15 -10.16 38.03 -33.20
N GLY A 16 -11.39 37.55 -33.16
CA GLY A 16 -11.90 36.80 -32.01
C GLY A 16 -11.10 35.49 -31.89
N PHE A 17 -10.22 35.41 -30.92
CA PHE A 17 -9.69 34.14 -30.47
C PHE A 17 -10.83 33.33 -29.88
N THR A 18 -11.53 32.54 -30.71
CA THR A 18 -12.35 31.44 -30.23
C THR A 18 -11.39 30.42 -29.62
N SER A 19 -11.30 30.37 -28.30
CA SER A 19 -10.70 29.23 -27.62
C SER A 19 -11.56 28.02 -27.98
N ILE A 20 -11.09 27.19 -28.91
CA ILE A 20 -11.73 25.92 -29.22
C ILE A 20 -11.53 25.06 -27.97
N GLY A 21 -12.58 24.94 -27.17
CA GLY A 21 -12.60 24.02 -26.04
C GLY A 21 -12.22 22.61 -26.53
N GLN A 22 -11.26 21.99 -25.88
CA GLN A 22 -10.82 20.66 -26.22
C GLN A 22 -11.95 19.67 -25.99
N THR A 23 -12.34 18.89 -27.02
CA THR A 23 -13.39 17.89 -26.87
C THR A 23 -12.93 16.74 -25.95
N LYS A 24 -13.86 16.08 -25.26
CA LYS A 24 -13.60 14.89 -24.43
C LYS A 24 -12.79 13.83 -25.19
N SER A 25 -13.16 13.55 -26.44
CA SER A 25 -12.46 12.59 -27.30
C SER A 25 -11.01 12.98 -27.57
N GLN A 26 -10.72 14.26 -27.79
CA GLN A 26 -9.35 14.76 -28.00
C GLN A 26 -8.52 14.65 -26.71
N ALA A 27 -9.11 14.88 -25.54
CA ALA A 27 -8.43 14.71 -24.26
C ALA A 27 -8.05 13.25 -24.03
N LEU A 28 -8.99 12.31 -24.22
CA LEU A 28 -8.73 10.88 -24.09
C LEU A 28 -7.68 10.39 -25.10
N ALA A 29 -7.70 10.88 -26.33
CA ALA A 29 -6.67 10.52 -27.33
C ALA A 29 -5.26 10.95 -26.91
N LYS A 30 -5.10 12.12 -26.26
CA LYS A 30 -3.81 12.57 -25.70
C LYS A 30 -3.38 11.70 -24.52
N ILE A 31 -4.28 11.39 -23.60
CA ILE A 31 -4.03 10.50 -22.46
C ILE A 31 -3.55 9.14 -22.98
N ASN A 32 -4.25 8.55 -23.96
CA ASN A 32 -3.87 7.26 -24.56
C ASN A 32 -2.49 7.32 -25.21
N THR A 33 -2.15 8.41 -25.89
CA THR A 33 -0.81 8.58 -26.49
C THR A 33 0.27 8.61 -25.42
N GLU A 34 0.08 9.39 -24.36
CA GLU A 34 1.06 9.49 -23.28
C GLU A 34 1.16 8.18 -22.47
N GLY A 35 0.03 7.51 -22.18
CA GLY A 35 0.00 6.31 -21.36
C GLY A 35 0.43 5.05 -22.11
N PHE A 36 0.01 4.85 -23.37
CA PHE A 36 0.36 3.62 -24.11
C PHE A 36 1.61 3.72 -24.98
N GLN A 37 2.00 4.93 -25.43
CA GLN A 37 3.15 5.06 -26.35
C GLN A 37 4.38 5.67 -25.70
N LYS A 38 4.22 6.34 -24.54
CA LYS A 38 5.28 7.08 -23.86
C LYS A 38 5.29 6.81 -22.34
N SER A 39 4.76 5.68 -21.93
CA SER A 39 4.69 5.31 -20.53
C SER A 39 6.06 5.28 -19.87
N GLN A 40 6.14 5.78 -18.66
CA GLN A 40 7.30 5.71 -17.80
C GLN A 40 7.06 4.80 -16.58
N VAL A 41 5.88 4.15 -16.50
CA VAL A 41 5.45 3.43 -15.30
C VAL A 41 6.45 2.38 -14.84
N MET A 42 7.01 1.57 -15.77
CA MET A 42 8.01 0.55 -15.40
C MET A 42 9.33 1.15 -14.91
N SER A 43 9.74 2.28 -15.48
CA SER A 43 10.92 3.00 -14.97
C SER A 43 10.69 3.52 -13.55
N LEU A 44 9.49 4.04 -13.26
CA LEU A 44 9.13 4.50 -11.93
C LEU A 44 9.09 3.36 -10.92
N ILE A 45 8.54 2.18 -11.31
CA ILE A 45 8.53 1.00 -10.42
C ILE A 45 9.96 0.51 -10.18
N SER A 46 10.79 0.44 -11.22
CA SER A 46 12.21 0.05 -11.06
C SER A 46 12.98 1.04 -10.17
N ASP A 47 12.75 2.34 -10.32
CA ASP A 47 13.35 3.32 -9.42
C ASP A 47 12.90 3.06 -7.96
N LEU A 48 11.59 2.86 -7.72
CA LEU A 48 11.04 2.60 -6.39
C LEU A 48 11.53 1.29 -5.78
N SER A 49 11.64 0.23 -6.58
CA SER A 49 12.00 -1.10 -6.08
C SER A 49 13.51 -1.34 -6.07
N ASP A 50 14.21 -1.07 -7.19
CA ASP A 50 15.61 -1.47 -7.36
C ASP A 50 16.58 -0.44 -6.81
N VAL A 51 16.22 0.86 -6.84
CA VAL A 51 17.08 1.96 -6.38
C VAL A 51 16.74 2.38 -4.95
N TYR A 52 15.46 2.50 -4.65
CA TYR A 52 14.96 3.06 -3.39
C TYR A 52 14.24 2.05 -2.48
N GLY A 53 14.06 0.81 -2.93
CA GLY A 53 13.49 -0.26 -2.07
C GLY A 53 14.55 -0.94 -1.19
N PRO A 54 14.11 -1.55 -0.06
CA PRO A 54 12.78 -1.42 0.55
C PRO A 54 12.51 -0.05 1.18
N ARG A 55 11.24 0.28 1.39
CA ARG A 55 10.79 1.59 1.89
C ARG A 55 10.05 1.48 3.22
N LEU A 56 10.65 0.80 4.20
CA LEU A 56 10.03 0.68 5.52
C LEU A 56 9.82 2.07 6.14
N ALA A 57 8.62 2.34 6.61
CA ALA A 57 8.24 3.63 7.17
C ALA A 57 9.20 4.08 8.30
N GLY A 58 9.49 5.37 8.36
CA GLY A 58 10.38 5.97 9.35
C GLY A 58 11.88 5.83 9.05
N THR A 59 12.27 5.07 8.02
CA THR A 59 13.69 4.88 7.68
C THR A 59 14.25 6.00 6.81
N ASP A 60 15.58 6.16 6.83
CA ASP A 60 16.29 7.08 5.93
C ASP A 60 16.09 6.69 4.45
N GLN A 61 15.97 5.39 4.19
CA GLN A 61 15.69 4.88 2.84
C GLN A 61 14.30 5.30 2.35
N TYR A 62 13.28 5.18 3.22
CA TYR A 62 11.93 5.68 2.94
C TYR A 62 11.94 7.18 2.59
N TYR A 63 12.60 7.99 3.42
CA TYR A 63 12.67 9.44 3.20
C TYR A 63 13.43 9.80 1.91
N THR A 64 14.51 9.08 1.60
CA THR A 64 15.26 9.26 0.34
C THR A 64 14.38 8.97 -0.88
N ALA A 65 13.60 7.89 -0.83
CA ALA A 65 12.60 7.55 -1.85
C ALA A 65 11.52 8.65 -1.97
N ALA A 66 11.03 9.15 -0.83
CA ALA A 66 10.02 10.21 -0.79
C ALA A 66 10.54 11.52 -1.42
N GLU A 67 11.78 11.91 -1.13
CA GLU A 67 12.42 13.05 -1.79
C GLU A 67 12.52 12.86 -3.31
N TRP A 68 12.90 11.67 -3.76
CA TRP A 68 12.96 11.35 -5.18
C TRP A 68 11.58 11.47 -5.84
N ALA A 69 10.54 10.88 -5.25
CA ALA A 69 9.18 10.94 -5.80
C ALA A 69 8.67 12.38 -5.91
N LYS A 70 8.85 13.18 -4.84
CA LYS A 70 8.50 14.61 -4.84
C LYS A 70 9.24 15.37 -5.93
N LYS A 71 10.57 15.25 -6.02
CA LYS A 71 11.40 15.92 -7.03
C LYS A 71 11.05 15.48 -8.45
N THR A 72 10.65 14.22 -8.64
CA THR A 72 10.22 13.70 -9.94
C THR A 72 8.91 14.34 -10.39
N MET A 73 7.92 14.47 -9.51
CA MET A 73 6.66 15.16 -9.81
C MET A 73 6.89 16.67 -10.06
N GLU A 74 7.77 17.32 -9.30
CA GLU A 74 8.17 18.72 -9.54
C GLU A 74 8.77 18.92 -10.95
N LYS A 75 9.62 17.99 -11.42
CA LYS A 75 10.18 18.01 -12.78
C LYS A 75 9.12 17.90 -13.87
N TRP A 76 8.03 17.20 -13.63
CA TRP A 76 6.89 17.13 -14.57
C TRP A 76 6.05 18.41 -14.56
N GLY A 77 6.34 19.33 -13.63
CA GLY A 77 5.68 20.62 -13.55
C GLY A 77 4.32 20.57 -12.87
N VAL A 78 4.14 19.72 -11.86
CA VAL A 78 2.98 19.83 -10.95
C VAL A 78 3.00 21.20 -10.27
N ASP A 79 1.83 21.72 -9.90
CA ASP A 79 1.75 23.10 -9.40
C ASP A 79 2.16 23.22 -7.94
N LYS A 80 2.06 22.12 -7.18
CA LYS A 80 2.53 22.00 -5.79
C LYS A 80 3.05 20.58 -5.55
N ALA A 81 4.11 20.47 -4.74
CA ALA A 81 4.57 19.20 -4.17
C ALA A 81 5.19 19.50 -2.79
N TYR A 82 4.74 18.76 -1.76
CA TYR A 82 5.17 18.99 -0.38
C TYR A 82 5.03 17.73 0.46
N PHE A 83 5.66 17.73 1.61
CA PHE A 83 5.54 16.68 2.62
C PHE A 83 4.57 17.11 3.72
N GLU A 84 3.82 16.13 4.24
CA GLU A 84 3.09 16.26 5.50
C GLU A 84 3.57 15.21 6.48
N ASN A 85 4.16 15.63 7.60
CA ASN A 85 4.55 14.72 8.66
C ASN A 85 3.30 14.04 9.26
N TYR A 86 3.37 12.74 9.50
CA TYR A 86 2.28 11.97 10.05
C TYR A 86 2.54 11.40 11.46
N CYS A 87 3.80 11.37 11.90
CA CYS A 87 4.14 10.76 13.19
C CYS A 87 5.43 11.34 13.77
N ASP A 88 5.37 11.81 15.02
CA ASP A 88 6.52 12.40 15.70
C ASP A 88 7.31 11.40 16.54
N ASP A 89 6.71 10.25 16.90
CA ASP A 89 7.27 9.22 17.76
C ASP A 89 7.46 7.85 17.09
N CYS A 90 7.22 7.77 15.77
CA CYS A 90 7.47 6.56 14.98
C CYS A 90 8.95 6.40 14.67
N MET A 91 9.51 5.26 15.06
CA MET A 91 10.93 4.94 14.90
C MET A 91 11.22 4.25 13.58
N GLY A 92 12.31 4.67 12.93
CA GLY A 92 12.93 3.90 11.87
C GLY A 92 13.65 2.67 12.43
N TRP A 93 13.68 1.59 11.64
CA TRP A 93 14.41 0.38 11.93
C TRP A 93 15.09 -0.14 10.66
N GLU A 94 16.40 -0.29 10.68
CA GLU A 94 17.20 -0.71 9.54
C GLU A 94 18.10 -1.89 9.87
N VAL A 95 18.11 -2.90 9.00
CA VAL A 95 19.03 -4.03 9.09
C VAL A 95 20.37 -3.67 8.46
N LYS A 96 21.44 -3.87 9.21
CA LYS A 96 22.83 -3.76 8.69
C LYS A 96 23.35 -5.12 8.24
N SER A 97 23.14 -6.16 9.06
CA SER A 97 23.47 -7.53 8.69
C SER A 97 22.75 -8.55 9.57
N PHE A 98 22.50 -9.73 9.04
CA PHE A 98 21.95 -10.84 9.83
C PHE A 98 22.35 -12.20 9.26
N ASN A 99 22.32 -13.21 10.12
CA ASN A 99 22.56 -14.60 9.74
C ASN A 99 21.86 -15.54 10.71
N VAL A 100 21.33 -16.66 10.21
CA VAL A 100 20.77 -17.75 11.02
C VAL A 100 21.21 -19.08 10.46
N GLU A 101 21.79 -19.94 11.31
CA GLU A 101 22.35 -21.24 10.95
C GLU A 101 22.04 -22.28 12.03
N MET A 102 21.74 -23.51 11.65
CA MET A 102 21.84 -24.66 12.56
C MET A 102 23.27 -25.21 12.50
N THR A 103 23.93 -25.35 13.64
CA THR A 103 25.32 -25.87 13.74
C THR A 103 25.35 -27.32 14.19
N GLU A 104 24.39 -27.75 14.97
CA GLU A 104 24.23 -29.14 15.45
C GLU A 104 22.79 -29.60 15.24
N PRO A 105 22.55 -30.89 14.94
CA PRO A 105 23.50 -32.00 14.80
C PRO A 105 24.32 -31.99 13.50
N ALA A 106 23.94 -31.17 12.52
CA ALA A 106 24.63 -30.97 11.26
C ALA A 106 24.44 -29.53 10.79
N TYR A 107 25.41 -29.01 10.07
CA TYR A 107 25.31 -27.67 9.49
C TYR A 107 24.11 -27.54 8.52
N MET A 108 23.33 -26.47 8.68
CA MET A 108 22.29 -26.06 7.74
C MET A 108 22.13 -24.54 7.77
N LYS A 109 22.25 -23.91 6.61
CA LYS A 109 21.82 -22.53 6.47
C LYS A 109 20.29 -22.47 6.63
N ILE A 110 19.80 -21.65 7.54
CA ILE A 110 18.39 -21.39 7.72
C ILE A 110 18.02 -20.18 6.87
N GLN A 111 17.03 -20.34 5.98
CA GLN A 111 16.46 -19.21 5.28
C GLN A 111 15.59 -18.45 6.27
N ALA A 112 15.99 -17.22 6.54
CA ALA A 112 15.39 -16.38 7.57
C ALA A 112 15.43 -14.91 7.18
N TYR A 113 14.48 -14.14 7.69
CA TYR A 113 14.49 -12.67 7.68
C TYR A 113 14.07 -12.16 9.06
N PRO A 114 14.70 -11.11 9.60
CA PRO A 114 14.30 -10.55 10.89
C PRO A 114 12.95 -9.84 10.78
N TYR A 115 12.16 -9.84 11.88
CA TYR A 115 11.01 -8.96 12.03
C TYR A 115 11.47 -7.54 12.34
N ALA A 116 10.82 -6.54 11.76
CA ALA A 116 11.12 -5.14 12.03
C ALA A 116 10.82 -4.77 13.49
N TRP A 117 11.50 -3.75 14.00
CA TRP A 117 11.43 -3.22 15.37
C TRP A 117 11.78 -4.21 16.48
N THR A 118 12.61 -5.21 16.17
CA THR A 118 13.26 -6.05 17.18
C THR A 118 14.64 -5.52 17.53
N GLU A 119 15.14 -5.87 18.71
CA GLU A 119 16.49 -5.53 19.14
C GLU A 119 17.55 -6.25 18.31
N SER A 120 18.74 -5.67 18.22
CA SER A 120 19.94 -6.37 17.72
C SER A 120 20.35 -7.51 18.65
N SER A 121 20.99 -8.53 18.10
CA SER A 121 21.69 -9.51 18.94
C SER A 121 22.96 -8.89 19.54
N ASN A 122 23.35 -9.37 20.72
CA ASN A 122 24.63 -8.96 21.30
C ASN A 122 25.80 -9.72 20.63
N GLY A 123 26.12 -9.33 19.39
CA GLY A 123 27.06 -10.04 18.55
C GLY A 123 26.53 -11.39 18.05
N VAL A 124 27.43 -12.29 17.67
CA VAL A 124 27.10 -13.65 17.26
C VAL A 124 26.77 -14.49 18.48
N GLN A 125 25.59 -15.10 18.49
CA GLN A 125 25.10 -15.98 19.55
C GLN A 125 25.01 -17.43 19.07
N ILE A 126 25.17 -18.39 19.97
CA ILE A 126 24.91 -19.82 19.76
C ILE A 126 24.06 -20.31 20.93
N ALA A 127 22.90 -20.87 20.64
CA ALA A 127 21.91 -21.28 21.63
C ALA A 127 21.29 -22.62 21.30
N ASP A 128 20.90 -23.38 22.33
CA ASP A 128 20.04 -24.53 22.16
C ASP A 128 18.63 -24.08 21.77
N LEU A 129 17.96 -24.85 20.93
CA LEU A 129 16.61 -24.58 20.46
C LEU A 129 15.57 -25.26 21.36
N ILE A 130 14.60 -24.48 21.80
CA ILE A 130 13.40 -24.96 22.50
C ILE A 130 12.17 -24.69 21.62
N TRP A 131 11.26 -25.64 21.55
CA TRP A 131 9.99 -25.46 20.86
C TRP A 131 8.84 -25.18 21.81
N ILE A 132 8.10 -24.07 21.56
CA ILE A 132 6.85 -23.72 22.21
C ILE A 132 5.75 -23.76 21.15
N GLU A 133 4.83 -24.72 21.24
CA GLU A 133 3.82 -24.98 20.20
C GLU A 133 2.83 -23.83 20.07
N SER A 134 2.45 -23.21 21.17
CA SER A 134 1.47 -22.11 21.21
C SER A 134 1.73 -21.21 22.40
N HIS A 135 1.53 -19.92 22.22
CA HIS A 135 1.57 -18.91 23.27
C HIS A 135 0.19 -18.27 23.55
N ALA A 136 -0.88 -18.79 22.93
CA ALA A 136 -2.24 -18.28 23.12
C ALA A 136 -2.71 -18.31 24.60
N ASP A 137 -2.18 -19.28 25.39
CA ASP A 137 -2.39 -19.33 26.84
C ASP A 137 -1.05 -19.03 27.55
N LEU A 138 -0.81 -17.76 27.81
CA LEU A 138 0.44 -17.29 28.42
C LEU A 138 0.64 -17.85 29.83
N GLU A 139 -0.41 -18.06 30.63
CA GLU A 139 -0.29 -18.64 31.95
C GLU A 139 0.18 -20.10 31.90
N LYS A 140 -0.30 -20.85 30.93
CA LYS A 140 0.20 -22.21 30.69
C LYS A 140 1.67 -22.20 30.26
N VAL A 141 2.06 -21.27 29.39
CA VAL A 141 3.46 -21.11 28.98
C VAL A 141 4.34 -20.76 30.17
N ARG A 142 3.96 -19.78 30.99
CA ARG A 142 4.69 -19.40 32.22
C ARG A 142 4.86 -20.59 33.16
N LYS A 143 3.79 -21.32 33.44
CA LYS A 143 3.84 -22.51 34.31
C LYS A 143 4.81 -23.58 33.80
N GLN A 144 4.91 -23.76 32.50
CA GLN A 144 5.78 -24.79 31.89
C GLN A 144 7.23 -24.35 31.77
N TRP A 145 7.48 -23.08 31.47
CA TRP A 145 8.76 -22.60 30.96
C TRP A 145 9.51 -21.60 31.86
N SER A 146 8.89 -21.02 32.90
CA SER A 146 9.59 -20.10 33.80
C SER A 146 10.85 -20.73 34.40
N GLY A 147 11.93 -19.99 34.37
CA GLY A 147 13.27 -20.41 34.80
C GLY A 147 14.01 -21.35 33.86
N LYS A 148 13.49 -21.62 32.65
CA LYS A 148 14.07 -22.59 31.70
C LYS A 148 14.52 -21.99 30.38
N LEU A 149 14.28 -20.70 30.14
CA LEU A 149 14.50 -20.08 28.84
C LEU A 149 15.81 -19.28 28.76
N GLN A 150 16.51 -19.12 29.86
CA GLN A 150 17.77 -18.40 29.92
C GLN A 150 18.78 -18.95 28.89
N GLY A 151 19.22 -18.09 27.98
CA GLY A 151 20.23 -18.45 26.96
C GLY A 151 19.71 -19.35 25.84
N LYS A 152 18.40 -19.45 25.63
CA LYS A 152 17.78 -20.30 24.59
C LYS A 152 17.28 -19.50 23.39
N THR A 153 17.23 -20.16 22.24
CA THR A 153 16.46 -19.74 21.08
C THR A 153 15.11 -20.43 21.10
N ILE A 154 14.03 -19.70 20.83
CA ILE A 154 12.66 -20.21 20.93
C ILE A 154 12.11 -20.42 19.52
N LEU A 155 11.76 -21.67 19.19
CA LEU A 155 10.96 -21.98 18.01
C LEU A 155 9.50 -21.89 18.41
N ILE A 156 8.74 -20.95 17.82
CA ILE A 156 7.36 -20.66 18.21
C ILE A 156 6.36 -21.05 17.12
N GLY A 157 5.27 -21.70 17.52
CA GLY A 157 4.13 -22.00 16.66
C GLY A 157 3.99 -23.45 16.26
N ALA A 158 2.88 -23.76 15.60
CA ALA A 158 2.63 -25.07 15.01
C ALA A 158 3.42 -25.22 13.70
N ALA A 159 3.80 -26.46 13.36
CA ALA A 159 4.38 -26.70 12.05
C ALA A 159 3.31 -26.46 10.97
N PRO A 160 3.60 -25.61 9.98
CA PRO A 160 2.66 -25.40 8.89
C PRO A 160 2.46 -26.70 8.11
N GLU A 161 1.21 -27.02 7.79
CA GLU A 161 0.92 -28.08 6.83
C GLU A 161 1.32 -27.61 5.45
N GLN A 162 2.18 -28.36 4.78
CA GLN A 162 2.59 -28.10 3.41
C GLN A 162 1.83 -29.04 2.48
N ASN A 163 0.85 -28.51 1.79
CA ASN A 163 0.12 -29.24 0.76
C ASN A 163 0.85 -29.17 -0.59
N MET A 164 0.74 -30.23 -1.38
CA MET A 164 1.21 -30.20 -2.76
C MET A 164 0.42 -29.17 -3.55
N LEU A 165 1.12 -28.36 -4.35
CA LEU A 165 0.50 -27.30 -5.15
C LEU A 165 0.04 -27.89 -6.49
N PHE A 166 -1.26 -27.99 -6.68
CA PHE A 166 -1.87 -28.43 -7.94
C PHE A 166 -2.55 -27.30 -8.70
N GLU A 167 -2.77 -26.15 -8.04
CA GLU A 167 -3.33 -24.95 -8.64
C GLU A 167 -2.22 -23.95 -8.95
N PRO A 168 -2.38 -23.14 -10.03
CA PRO A 168 -1.40 -22.12 -10.37
C PRO A 168 -1.31 -21.04 -9.27
N LEU A 169 -0.10 -20.59 -8.98
CA LEU A 169 0.15 -19.50 -8.02
C LEU A 169 -0.23 -18.13 -8.57
N SER A 170 -0.17 -17.96 -9.90
CA SER A 170 -0.55 -16.71 -10.55
C SER A 170 -1.97 -16.80 -11.11
N ILE A 171 -2.83 -15.90 -10.70
CA ILE A 171 -4.27 -15.95 -10.99
C ILE A 171 -4.71 -14.64 -11.65
N ARG A 172 -5.41 -14.76 -12.80
CA ARG A 172 -6.23 -13.71 -13.36
C ARG A 172 -7.69 -14.03 -13.14
N PHE A 173 -8.49 -13.02 -12.85
CA PHE A 173 -9.92 -13.21 -12.72
C PHE A 173 -10.55 -13.69 -14.02
N THR A 174 -11.30 -14.78 -13.92
CA THR A 174 -12.11 -15.28 -15.03
C THR A 174 -13.32 -14.37 -15.26
N LYS A 175 -13.84 -14.38 -16.48
CA LYS A 175 -15.09 -13.67 -16.78
C LYS A 175 -16.23 -14.10 -15.86
N GLY A 176 -16.30 -15.36 -15.47
CA GLY A 176 -17.32 -15.86 -14.56
C GLY A 176 -17.24 -15.25 -13.16
N GLN A 177 -16.04 -15.13 -12.61
CA GLN A 177 -15.81 -14.48 -11.30
C GLN A 177 -16.21 -13.00 -11.34
N ILE A 178 -15.81 -12.28 -12.38
CA ILE A 178 -16.18 -10.88 -12.57
C ILE A 178 -17.69 -10.70 -12.72
N GLU A 179 -18.35 -11.53 -13.53
CA GLU A 179 -19.81 -11.46 -13.71
C GLU A 179 -20.58 -11.83 -12.42
N GLU A 180 -20.01 -12.69 -11.59
CA GLU A 180 -20.61 -12.99 -10.28
C GLU A 180 -20.49 -11.80 -9.33
N ALA A 181 -19.34 -11.15 -9.28
CA ALA A 181 -19.15 -9.93 -8.47
C ALA A 181 -20.12 -8.79 -8.86
N LYS A 182 -20.42 -8.65 -10.17
CA LYS A 182 -21.40 -7.65 -10.66
C LYS A 182 -22.82 -7.90 -10.20
N LYS A 183 -23.19 -9.15 -9.89
CA LYS A 183 -24.54 -9.51 -9.44
C LYS A 183 -24.79 -9.19 -7.97
N SER A 184 -23.79 -8.83 -7.22
CA SER A 184 -23.97 -8.46 -5.83
C SER A 184 -24.93 -7.27 -5.71
N ILE A 185 -25.86 -7.38 -4.77
CA ILE A 185 -26.85 -6.35 -4.43
C ILE A 185 -26.60 -5.79 -3.03
N VAL A 186 -25.55 -6.23 -2.40
CA VAL A 186 -25.12 -5.79 -1.06
C VAL A 186 -23.68 -5.36 -1.11
N PRO A 187 -23.26 -4.36 -0.33
CA PRO A 187 -21.85 -3.92 -0.30
C PRO A 187 -20.93 -4.99 0.30
N VAL A 188 -21.40 -5.75 1.28
CA VAL A 188 -20.58 -6.81 1.92
C VAL A 188 -20.31 -7.93 0.93
N PRO A 189 -19.05 -8.26 0.63
CA PRO A 189 -18.73 -9.29 -0.35
C PRO A 189 -18.96 -10.71 0.19
N ASN A 190 -19.64 -11.51 -0.63
CA ASN A 190 -19.65 -12.97 -0.51
C ASN A 190 -18.60 -13.61 -1.43
N ASN A 191 -17.58 -12.88 -1.85
CA ASN A 191 -16.73 -13.24 -2.97
C ASN A 191 -15.25 -13.30 -2.53
N PRO A 192 -14.51 -14.36 -2.90
CA PRO A 192 -13.07 -14.47 -2.62
C PRO A 192 -12.19 -13.42 -3.34
N LEU A 193 -12.78 -12.52 -4.16
CA LEU A 193 -12.07 -11.46 -4.84
C LEU A 193 -11.71 -10.27 -3.92
N SER A 194 -12.34 -10.17 -2.75
CA SER A 194 -12.12 -9.04 -1.85
C SER A 194 -11.58 -9.49 -0.50
N HIS A 195 -10.67 -8.72 0.06
CA HIS A 195 -10.37 -8.73 1.48
C HIS A 195 -11.51 -7.98 2.18
N ASN A 196 -12.13 -8.57 3.17
CA ASN A 196 -13.25 -7.96 3.86
C ASN A 196 -13.18 -8.20 5.36
N ALA A 197 -13.28 -7.13 6.12
CA ALA A 197 -13.43 -7.17 7.58
C ALA A 197 -14.86 -7.53 8.03
N GLY A 198 -15.81 -7.69 7.10
CA GLY A 198 -17.23 -7.85 7.42
C GLY A 198 -17.87 -6.50 7.76
N ASP A 199 -18.90 -6.51 8.62
CA ASP A 199 -19.60 -5.30 9.07
C ASP A 199 -18.84 -4.54 10.18
N ILE A 200 -17.51 -4.67 10.26
CA ILE A 200 -16.70 -3.99 11.28
C ILE A 200 -16.40 -2.58 10.77
N ASP A 201 -16.74 -1.56 11.54
CA ASP A 201 -16.18 -0.22 11.36
C ASP A 201 -14.67 -0.28 11.66
N LEU A 202 -13.88 -0.57 10.64
CA LEU A 202 -12.44 -0.78 10.75
C LEU A 202 -11.76 0.44 11.37
N ILE A 203 -12.03 1.61 10.82
CA ILE A 203 -11.37 2.86 11.25
C ILE A 203 -11.84 3.29 12.64
N GLY A 204 -13.13 3.20 12.94
CA GLY A 204 -13.68 3.52 14.25
C GLY A 204 -13.21 2.59 15.36
N ASN A 205 -12.80 1.37 15.04
CA ASN A 205 -12.32 0.35 15.97
C ASN A 205 -10.82 0.06 15.85
N LEU A 206 -10.07 0.87 15.12
CA LEU A 206 -8.66 0.61 14.80
C LEU A 206 -7.80 0.38 16.05
N ASP A 207 -7.98 1.18 17.11
CA ASP A 207 -7.27 0.98 18.39
C ASP A 207 -7.51 -0.42 18.97
N PHE A 208 -8.79 -0.86 18.98
CA PHE A 208 -9.15 -2.19 19.50
C PHE A 208 -8.54 -3.30 18.64
N ILE A 209 -8.57 -3.15 17.33
CA ILE A 209 -7.99 -4.11 16.38
C ILE A 209 -6.48 -4.16 16.59
N PHE A 210 -5.83 -3.01 16.69
CA PHE A 210 -4.39 -2.92 16.90
C PHE A 210 -3.97 -3.62 18.21
N ASP A 211 -4.62 -3.32 19.33
CA ASP A 211 -4.27 -3.89 20.62
C ASP A 211 -4.55 -5.40 20.72
N ASN A 212 -5.62 -5.88 20.09
CA ASN A 212 -6.08 -7.26 20.29
C ASN A 212 -5.70 -8.24 19.18
N MET A 213 -5.40 -7.74 17.98
CA MET A 213 -5.03 -8.59 16.84
C MET A 213 -3.55 -8.43 16.46
N VAL A 214 -3.06 -7.20 16.46
CA VAL A 214 -1.71 -6.87 15.98
C VAL A 214 -0.68 -7.03 17.10
N ARG A 215 -0.95 -6.45 18.28
CA ARG A 215 -0.04 -6.47 19.44
C ARG A 215 -0.36 -7.53 20.49
N LYS A 216 -1.21 -8.50 20.15
CA LYS A 216 -1.62 -9.59 21.06
C LYS A 216 -0.44 -10.38 21.65
N ASP A 217 0.70 -10.37 21.00
CA ASP A 217 1.88 -11.14 21.39
C ASP A 217 2.86 -10.38 22.29
N ASP A 218 2.63 -9.08 22.57
CA ASP A 218 3.54 -8.24 23.37
C ASP A 218 3.83 -8.83 24.74
N ALA A 219 2.80 -9.32 25.43
CA ALA A 219 2.96 -9.92 26.77
C ALA A 219 3.82 -11.20 26.73
N PHE A 220 3.78 -11.95 25.65
CA PHE A 220 4.63 -13.11 25.43
C PHE A 220 6.07 -12.69 25.14
N PHE A 221 6.27 -11.69 24.30
CA PHE A 221 7.62 -11.16 24.03
C PHE A 221 8.29 -10.61 25.27
N ALA A 222 7.56 -9.84 26.09
CA ALA A 222 8.05 -9.36 27.38
C ALA A 222 8.42 -10.52 28.32
N PHE A 223 7.61 -11.58 28.37
CA PHE A 223 7.91 -12.78 29.16
C PHE A 223 9.22 -13.44 28.69
N LEU A 224 9.43 -13.65 27.39
CA LEU A 224 10.64 -14.25 26.86
C LEU A 224 11.89 -13.42 27.20
N LYS A 225 11.79 -12.11 27.10
CA LYS A 225 12.87 -11.18 27.43
C LYS A 225 13.24 -11.24 28.91
N VAL A 226 12.26 -11.23 29.82
CA VAL A 226 12.47 -11.36 31.27
C VAL A 226 13.10 -12.72 31.64
N GLU A 227 12.71 -13.81 30.97
CA GLU A 227 13.27 -15.14 31.16
C GLU A 227 14.68 -15.31 30.54
N GLY A 228 15.20 -14.30 29.83
CA GLY A 228 16.53 -14.28 29.24
C GLY A 228 16.67 -15.15 27.99
N ALA A 229 15.62 -15.37 27.25
CA ALA A 229 15.71 -15.95 25.91
C ALA A 229 16.52 -15.04 24.98
N LEU A 230 17.25 -15.62 24.03
CA LEU A 230 18.18 -14.86 23.15
C LEU A 230 17.58 -14.49 21.81
N SER A 231 16.69 -15.32 21.28
CA SER A 231 16.02 -15.05 20.01
C SER A 231 14.76 -15.89 19.83
N ILE A 232 13.94 -15.50 18.86
CA ILE A 232 12.73 -16.20 18.44
C ILE A 232 12.89 -16.60 16.97
N LEU A 233 12.47 -17.82 16.63
CA LEU A 233 12.28 -18.30 15.26
C LEU A 233 10.80 -18.64 15.08
N GLY A 234 10.13 -18.01 14.13
CA GLY A 234 8.75 -18.29 13.81
C GLY A 234 8.55 -18.56 12.32
N THR A 235 7.41 -19.05 11.95
CA THR A 235 7.01 -19.19 10.54
C THR A 235 5.52 -18.93 10.41
N THR A 236 5.14 -18.40 9.25
CA THR A 236 3.73 -18.33 8.84
C THR A 236 3.44 -19.47 7.88
N PRO A 237 2.23 -20.07 7.90
CA PRO A 237 1.83 -21.02 6.88
C PRO A 237 1.70 -20.27 5.54
N PHE A 238 2.69 -20.43 4.68
CA PHE A 238 2.73 -19.84 3.36
C PHE A 238 3.17 -20.89 2.32
N PHE A 239 3.29 -20.50 1.06
CA PHE A 239 3.75 -21.40 0.01
C PHE A 239 5.21 -21.84 0.22
N PRO A 240 5.62 -23.00 -0.30
CA PRO A 240 6.99 -23.50 -0.16
C PRO A 240 8.05 -22.47 -0.59
N GLY A 241 9.05 -22.26 0.27
CA GLY A 241 10.16 -21.33 0.02
C GLY A 241 9.82 -19.86 0.26
N VAL A 242 8.57 -19.50 0.48
CA VAL A 242 8.15 -18.13 0.77
C VAL A 242 8.28 -17.85 2.26
N ILE A 243 8.87 -16.71 2.59
CA ILE A 243 9.04 -16.24 3.96
C ILE A 243 8.31 -14.91 4.09
N HIS A 244 7.46 -14.82 5.09
CA HIS A 244 6.59 -13.68 5.34
C HIS A 244 6.99 -12.97 6.65
N PRO A 245 8.04 -12.16 6.66
CA PRO A 245 8.42 -11.35 7.79
C PRO A 245 7.75 -9.97 7.67
N SER A 246 7.07 -9.58 8.71
CA SER A 246 6.54 -8.23 8.87
C SER A 246 7.25 -7.52 10.02
N GLY A 247 6.59 -6.60 10.71
CA GLY A 247 7.07 -6.02 11.95
C GLY A 247 6.43 -6.64 13.18
N THR A 248 7.03 -6.37 14.33
CA THR A 248 6.41 -6.65 15.63
C THR A 248 5.42 -5.55 16.02
N TYR A 249 5.30 -4.51 15.22
CA TYR A 249 4.47 -3.33 15.44
C TYR A 249 4.81 -2.51 16.71
N ASN A 250 5.96 -2.78 17.31
CA ASN A 250 6.50 -1.98 18.41
C ASN A 250 7.32 -0.79 17.88
N PHE A 251 6.73 -0.02 16.97
CA PHE A 251 7.41 1.04 16.23
C PHE A 251 7.38 2.42 16.91
N ARG A 252 6.63 2.61 18.00
CA ARG A 252 6.65 3.86 18.77
C ARG A 252 7.88 3.94 19.65
N GLU A 253 8.38 5.14 19.91
CA GLU A 253 9.51 5.35 20.83
C GLU A 253 9.26 4.73 22.21
N SER A 254 8.03 4.85 22.72
CA SER A 254 7.61 4.34 24.02
C SER A 254 7.46 2.82 24.09
N ASP A 255 7.40 2.12 22.96
CA ASP A 255 7.15 0.68 22.93
C ASP A 255 8.39 -0.11 23.37
N GLU A 256 8.17 -1.16 24.16
CA GLU A 256 9.22 -2.13 24.47
C GLU A 256 9.54 -2.96 23.22
N LYS A 257 10.84 -3.04 22.88
CA LYS A 257 11.28 -3.78 21.69
C LYS A 257 11.50 -5.25 22.07
N PRO A 258 10.94 -6.20 21.29
CA PRO A 258 11.21 -7.63 21.45
C PRO A 258 12.67 -7.98 21.19
N ILE A 259 13.11 -9.10 21.77
CA ILE A 259 14.41 -9.72 21.43
C ILE A 259 14.45 -10.08 19.93
N PRO A 260 15.64 -10.34 19.34
CA PRO A 260 15.76 -10.73 17.92
C PRO A 260 14.73 -11.78 17.53
N TYR A 261 13.90 -11.48 16.54
CA TYR A 261 12.89 -12.39 16.04
C TYR A 261 13.07 -12.58 14.53
N PHE A 262 13.10 -13.82 14.07
CA PHE A 262 13.28 -14.17 12.66
C PHE A 262 12.10 -14.99 12.15
N ALA A 263 11.54 -14.56 11.02
CA ALA A 263 10.70 -15.43 10.20
C ALA A 263 11.59 -16.41 9.45
N ILE A 264 11.29 -17.70 9.50
CA ILE A 264 12.03 -18.75 8.80
C ILE A 264 11.14 -19.50 7.83
N SER A 265 11.74 -20.11 6.80
CA SER A 265 10.96 -20.89 5.83
C SER A 265 10.21 -22.05 6.49
N PRO A 266 9.02 -22.42 5.99
CA PRO A 266 8.25 -23.56 6.48
C PRO A 266 9.06 -24.88 6.51
N GLU A 267 9.92 -25.09 5.53
CA GLU A 267 10.80 -26.26 5.44
C GLU A 267 11.84 -26.28 6.56
N SER A 268 12.46 -25.13 6.85
CA SER A 268 13.41 -24.98 7.95
C SER A 268 12.73 -25.25 9.29
N PHE A 269 11.55 -24.66 9.50
CA PHE A 269 10.74 -24.87 10.69
C PHE A 269 10.40 -26.35 10.88
N GLY A 270 9.84 -26.98 9.85
CA GLY A 270 9.44 -28.39 9.90
C GLY A 270 10.62 -29.32 10.21
N LYS A 271 11.83 -29.04 9.65
CA LYS A 271 13.04 -29.82 9.97
C LYS A 271 13.42 -29.66 11.44
N LEU A 272 13.52 -28.42 11.94
CA LEU A 272 13.86 -28.15 13.34
C LEU A 272 12.88 -28.83 14.31
N LYS A 273 11.58 -28.72 14.06
CA LYS A 273 10.56 -29.39 14.86
C LYS A 273 10.72 -30.91 14.88
N ARG A 274 10.98 -31.52 13.72
CA ARG A 274 11.18 -32.99 13.64
C ARG A 274 12.44 -33.48 14.35
N LEU A 275 13.50 -32.68 14.42
CA LEU A 275 14.69 -32.99 15.22
C LEU A 275 14.36 -33.00 16.72
N ILE A 276 13.69 -31.95 17.20
CA ILE A 276 13.23 -31.87 18.60
C ILE A 276 12.33 -33.04 18.96
N GLY A 277 11.39 -33.42 18.08
CA GLY A 277 10.51 -34.57 18.29
C GLY A 277 11.21 -35.95 18.29
N ARG A 278 12.53 -35.97 17.99
CA ARG A 278 13.40 -37.17 18.08
C ARG A 278 14.39 -37.07 19.24
N ASP A 279 14.14 -36.16 20.19
CA ASP A 279 15.05 -35.86 21.32
C ASP A 279 16.44 -35.38 20.89
N ILE A 280 16.55 -34.81 19.68
CA ILE A 280 17.76 -34.13 19.20
C ILE A 280 17.58 -32.64 19.46
N SER A 281 18.48 -32.05 20.26
CA SER A 281 18.48 -30.60 20.53
C SER A 281 19.33 -29.87 19.47
N PRO A 282 18.71 -29.15 18.52
CA PRO A 282 19.47 -28.36 17.56
C PRO A 282 20.17 -27.18 18.27
N LYS A 283 21.38 -26.84 17.80
CA LYS A 283 22.01 -25.55 18.16
C LYS A 283 21.87 -24.58 17.01
N ILE A 284 21.41 -23.39 17.35
CA ILE A 284 21.20 -22.27 16.42
C ILE A 284 22.28 -21.23 16.66
N LYS A 285 23.03 -20.92 15.62
CA LYS A 285 23.92 -19.77 15.58
C LYS A 285 23.21 -18.64 14.82
N PHE A 286 23.12 -17.49 15.44
CA PHE A 286 22.48 -16.33 14.82
C PHE A 286 23.22 -15.03 15.12
N HIS A 287 22.92 -14.03 14.30
CA HIS A 287 23.38 -12.66 14.43
C HIS A 287 22.33 -11.75 13.79
N LEU A 288 22.03 -10.65 14.45
CA LEU A 288 21.27 -9.52 13.93
C LEU A 288 21.96 -8.23 14.35
N ASP A 289 22.37 -7.46 13.38
CA ASP A 289 22.81 -6.08 13.55
C ASP A 289 21.78 -5.18 12.85
N SER A 290 21.04 -4.45 13.65
CA SER A 290 20.00 -3.52 13.22
C SER A 290 20.12 -2.21 13.98
N GLU A 291 19.62 -1.15 13.42
CA GLU A 291 19.61 0.18 14.04
C GLU A 291 18.16 0.66 14.22
N LEU A 292 17.86 1.07 15.46
CA LEU A 292 16.62 1.75 15.82
C LEU A 292 16.95 3.23 16.07
N TYR A 293 16.20 4.12 15.45
CA TYR A 293 16.39 5.56 15.62
C TYR A 293 15.09 6.35 15.46
N LEU A 294 15.03 7.50 16.09
CA LEU A 294 13.91 8.43 15.97
C LEU A 294 14.31 9.62 15.09
N LYS A 295 13.68 9.72 13.94
CA LYS A 295 13.80 10.84 13.00
C LYS A 295 12.39 11.23 12.52
N PRO A 296 11.68 12.10 13.26
CA PRO A 296 10.32 12.50 12.90
C PRO A 296 10.19 13.02 11.47
N GLU A 297 11.24 13.68 10.94
CA GLU A 297 11.29 14.20 9.59
C GLU A 297 11.20 13.10 8.49
N ASN A 298 11.44 11.85 8.83
CA ASN A 298 11.31 10.73 7.89
C ASN A 298 9.85 10.26 7.74
N ASN A 299 9.00 10.59 8.70
CA ASN A 299 7.60 10.14 8.74
C ASN A 299 6.71 11.10 7.95
N VAL A 300 6.74 11.01 6.61
CA VAL A 300 6.07 11.96 5.71
C VAL A 300 5.16 11.28 4.69
N ASN A 301 3.96 11.83 4.50
CA ASN A 301 3.17 11.64 3.30
C ASN A 301 3.70 12.55 2.19
N ILE A 302 3.63 12.10 0.93
CA ILE A 302 4.02 12.90 -0.23
C ILE A 302 2.76 13.38 -0.93
N ILE A 303 2.54 14.69 -0.97
CA ILE A 303 1.36 15.30 -1.58
C ILE A 303 1.79 16.15 -2.78
N ALA A 304 1.09 15.98 -3.92
CA ALA A 304 1.28 16.88 -5.05
C ALA A 304 -0.05 17.23 -5.74
N GLU A 305 -0.10 18.37 -6.43
CA GLU A 305 -1.32 18.89 -7.03
C GLU A 305 -1.10 19.39 -8.46
N ILE A 306 -2.10 19.12 -9.30
CA ILE A 306 -2.36 19.85 -10.55
C ILE A 306 -3.58 20.72 -10.27
N THR A 307 -3.37 22.03 -10.18
CA THR A 307 -4.42 22.99 -9.80
C THR A 307 -5.51 23.08 -10.86
N GLY A 308 -6.76 23.07 -10.42
CA GLY A 308 -7.92 23.21 -11.29
C GLY A 308 -7.96 24.55 -12.03
N SER A 309 -8.45 24.54 -13.26
CA SER A 309 -8.49 25.72 -14.14
C SER A 309 -9.80 26.49 -14.08
N ASP A 310 -10.90 25.87 -13.60
CA ASP A 310 -12.20 26.53 -13.50
C ASP A 310 -12.29 27.44 -12.27
N SER A 311 -12.79 28.63 -12.42
CA SER A 311 -12.85 29.62 -11.35
C SER A 311 -13.78 29.24 -10.18
N LYS A 312 -14.75 28.35 -10.41
CA LYS A 312 -15.71 27.89 -9.39
C LYS A 312 -15.34 26.52 -8.82
N LEU A 313 -14.76 25.64 -9.65
CA LEU A 313 -14.52 24.23 -9.30
C LEU A 313 -13.07 23.95 -8.87
N LYS A 314 -12.13 24.85 -9.09
CA LYS A 314 -10.69 24.64 -8.78
C LYS A 314 -10.39 24.31 -7.31
N ASP A 315 -11.27 24.71 -6.38
CA ASP A 315 -11.13 24.44 -4.96
C ASP A 315 -11.71 23.07 -4.55
N GLU A 316 -12.40 22.39 -5.46
CA GLU A 316 -12.82 21.01 -5.32
C GLU A 316 -11.70 20.08 -5.81
N VAL A 317 -11.57 18.90 -5.19
CA VAL A 317 -10.43 17.99 -5.39
C VAL A 317 -10.90 16.62 -5.82
N VAL A 318 -10.28 16.09 -6.87
CA VAL A 318 -10.26 14.65 -7.18
C VAL A 318 -8.95 14.12 -6.67
N MET A 319 -9.00 13.18 -5.75
CA MET A 319 -7.81 12.65 -5.09
C MET A 319 -7.50 11.24 -5.56
N ILE A 320 -6.22 10.94 -5.73
CA ILE A 320 -5.69 9.61 -6.03
C ILE A 320 -4.61 9.26 -5.04
N GLY A 321 -4.43 7.99 -4.74
CA GLY A 321 -3.42 7.56 -3.80
C GLY A 321 -3.07 6.09 -3.88
N ALA A 322 -2.00 5.77 -3.21
CA ALA A 322 -1.48 4.46 -2.90
C ALA A 322 -0.53 4.62 -1.73
N HIS A 323 -0.29 3.58 -0.94
CA HIS A 323 0.77 3.71 0.05
C HIS A 323 2.16 3.63 -0.60
N PHE A 324 3.10 4.29 0.03
CA PHE A 324 4.46 4.46 -0.47
C PHE A 324 5.48 3.61 0.26
N ASP A 325 5.19 3.30 1.50
CA ASP A 325 6.00 2.38 2.29
C ASP A 325 5.88 0.94 1.78
N SER A 326 6.77 0.10 2.25
CA SER A 326 6.77 -1.35 1.99
C SER A 326 7.50 -2.07 3.12
N TRP A 327 7.24 -3.37 3.27
CA TRP A 327 8.04 -4.20 4.15
C TRP A 327 9.47 -4.35 3.65
N HIS A 328 10.39 -4.65 4.58
CA HIS A 328 11.85 -4.64 4.39
C HIS A 328 12.49 -5.93 3.81
N PRO A 329 11.82 -7.10 3.72
CA PRO A 329 12.51 -8.34 3.29
C PRO A 329 12.74 -8.41 1.79
N ALA A 330 12.03 -7.58 1.01
CA ALA A 330 12.16 -7.46 -0.44
C ALA A 330 12.09 -6.00 -0.87
N SER A 331 12.01 -5.75 -2.17
CA SER A 331 12.05 -4.39 -2.71
C SER A 331 10.71 -3.63 -2.67
N GLY A 332 9.59 -4.30 -2.34
CA GLY A 332 8.27 -3.69 -2.30
C GLY A 332 7.77 -3.26 -3.69
N ALA A 333 7.97 -4.12 -4.70
CA ALA A 333 7.61 -3.79 -6.07
C ALA A 333 6.11 -3.91 -6.33
N THR A 334 5.47 -4.96 -5.82
CA THR A 334 4.03 -5.19 -5.97
C THR A 334 3.23 -4.56 -4.83
N ASP A 335 3.86 -4.42 -3.65
CA ASP A 335 3.28 -3.93 -2.41
C ASP A 335 4.13 -2.80 -1.80
N ASN A 336 3.86 -1.52 -2.08
CA ASN A 336 2.96 -1.02 -3.10
C ASN A 336 3.69 -0.08 -4.08
N GLY A 337 4.90 -0.46 -4.52
CA GLY A 337 5.65 0.26 -5.56
C GLY A 337 4.85 0.40 -6.87
N ALA A 338 4.11 -0.65 -7.24
CA ALA A 338 3.26 -0.67 -8.44
C ALA A 338 2.14 0.38 -8.36
N GLY A 339 1.37 0.41 -7.27
CA GLY A 339 0.31 1.39 -7.06
C GLY A 339 0.85 2.81 -7.01
N SER A 340 1.90 3.05 -6.22
CA SER A 340 2.56 4.36 -6.11
C SER A 340 3.06 4.87 -7.46
N ALA A 341 3.74 4.03 -8.25
CA ALA A 341 4.24 4.40 -9.57
C ALA A 341 3.12 4.65 -10.59
N VAL A 342 2.04 3.85 -10.56
CA VAL A 342 0.85 4.06 -11.39
C VAL A 342 0.22 5.41 -11.09
N MET A 343 0.05 5.78 -9.81
CA MET A 343 -0.53 7.08 -9.45
C MET A 343 0.40 8.25 -9.80
N MET A 344 1.72 8.09 -9.67
CA MET A 344 2.69 9.07 -10.17
C MET A 344 2.59 9.21 -11.70
N GLU A 345 2.49 8.11 -12.43
CA GLU A 345 2.35 8.11 -13.89
C GLU A 345 1.05 8.78 -14.35
N VAL A 346 -0.05 8.65 -13.59
CA VAL A 346 -1.30 9.41 -13.83
C VAL A 346 -1.02 10.91 -13.83
N MET A 347 -0.28 11.43 -12.84
CA MET A 347 0.09 12.84 -12.77
C MET A 347 0.95 13.26 -13.96
N ARG A 348 1.93 12.42 -14.34
CA ARG A 348 2.78 12.65 -15.53
C ARG A 348 1.94 12.71 -16.81
N ILE A 349 1.06 11.72 -17.03
CA ILE A 349 0.21 11.65 -18.22
C ILE A 349 -0.63 12.91 -18.37
N ILE A 350 -1.28 13.37 -17.31
CA ILE A 350 -2.13 14.58 -17.35
C ILE A 350 -1.30 15.83 -17.68
N LYS A 351 -0.14 16.00 -17.05
CA LYS A 351 0.76 17.15 -17.32
C LYS A 351 1.32 17.09 -18.72
N ALA A 352 1.84 15.94 -19.17
CA ALA A 352 2.43 15.77 -20.50
C ALA A 352 1.39 15.92 -21.64
N SER A 353 0.13 15.56 -21.38
CA SER A 353 -1.00 15.77 -22.30
C SER A 353 -1.35 17.26 -22.48
N GLY A 354 -0.84 18.15 -21.65
CA GLY A 354 -1.19 19.57 -21.65
C GLY A 354 -2.64 19.85 -21.28
N LEU A 355 -3.28 18.92 -20.57
CA LEU A 355 -4.66 19.04 -20.10
C LEU A 355 -4.75 19.98 -18.90
N LYS A 356 -5.87 20.69 -18.83
CA LYS A 356 -6.17 21.63 -17.72
C LYS A 356 -7.50 21.21 -17.09
N PRO A 357 -7.47 20.34 -16.08
CA PRO A 357 -8.69 19.87 -15.43
C PRO A 357 -9.46 21.03 -14.79
N LYS A 358 -10.79 20.94 -14.73
CA LYS A 358 -11.62 21.97 -14.04
C LYS A 358 -11.36 21.95 -12.54
N ARG A 359 -11.33 20.76 -11.92
CA ARG A 359 -11.02 20.55 -10.49
C ARG A 359 -9.53 20.29 -10.28
N THR A 360 -9.06 20.59 -9.10
CA THR A 360 -7.71 20.19 -8.69
C THR A 360 -7.61 18.67 -8.61
N ILE A 361 -6.55 18.11 -9.20
CA ILE A 361 -6.17 16.71 -9.05
C ILE A 361 -5.05 16.65 -8.03
N ARG A 362 -5.24 15.88 -6.95
CA ARG A 362 -4.27 15.68 -5.87
C ARG A 362 -3.84 14.23 -5.81
N ILE A 363 -2.54 13.99 -5.82
CA ILE A 363 -1.97 12.71 -5.45
C ILE A 363 -1.54 12.75 -3.99
N ALA A 364 -1.77 11.66 -3.27
CA ALA A 364 -1.17 11.37 -1.98
C ALA A 364 -0.51 9.99 -2.03
N LEU A 365 0.76 9.95 -1.70
CA LEU A 365 1.49 8.72 -1.48
C LEU A 365 1.68 8.59 0.03
N TRP A 366 1.01 7.59 0.60
CA TRP A 366 0.89 7.44 2.05
C TRP A 366 2.10 6.73 2.65
N GLY A 367 2.51 7.15 3.83
CA GLY A 367 3.51 6.45 4.60
C GLY A 367 2.89 5.76 5.81
N GLY A 368 3.44 4.61 6.19
CA GLY A 368 2.97 3.89 7.36
C GLY A 368 1.58 3.25 7.20
N GLU A 369 1.21 2.89 5.99
CA GLU A 369 0.00 2.10 5.73
C GLU A 369 0.14 0.73 6.37
N GLU A 370 1.28 0.08 6.17
CA GLU A 370 1.67 -1.21 6.71
C GLU A 370 1.68 -1.26 8.26
N GLN A 371 1.67 -0.10 8.89
CA GLN A 371 1.56 0.08 10.33
C GLN A 371 0.16 0.52 10.76
N ALA A 372 -0.87 0.09 10.04
CA ALA A 372 -2.28 0.40 10.24
C ALA A 372 -2.66 1.86 9.88
N PHE A 373 -2.40 2.24 8.64
CA PHE A 373 -2.87 3.48 8.02
C PHE A 373 -2.39 4.77 8.68
N VAL A 374 -1.24 4.75 9.37
CA VAL A 374 -0.79 5.91 10.20
C VAL A 374 -0.74 7.19 9.38
N GLY A 375 -0.29 7.12 8.13
CA GLY A 375 -0.15 8.30 7.27
C GLY A 375 -1.47 8.87 6.77
N SER A 376 -2.34 8.05 6.19
CA SER A 376 -3.65 8.49 5.69
C SER A 376 -4.58 8.90 6.83
N MET A 377 -4.51 8.23 7.98
CA MET A 377 -5.23 8.60 9.21
C MET A 377 -4.80 9.99 9.71
N ALA A 378 -3.50 10.24 9.84
CA ALA A 378 -2.98 11.53 10.28
C ALA A 378 -3.37 12.67 9.34
N TYR A 379 -3.34 12.41 8.02
CA TYR A 379 -3.83 13.33 7.01
C TYR A 379 -5.33 13.61 7.20
N ALA A 380 -6.15 12.57 7.30
CA ALA A 380 -7.59 12.71 7.43
C ALA A 380 -7.97 13.44 8.73
N GLU A 381 -7.37 13.13 9.85
CA GLU A 381 -7.61 13.85 11.10
C GLU A 381 -7.22 15.32 11.03
N ARG A 382 -6.10 15.63 10.36
CA ARG A 382 -5.65 17.02 10.16
C ARG A 382 -6.62 17.82 9.29
N HIS A 383 -7.14 17.22 8.22
CA HIS A 383 -7.95 17.92 7.23
C HIS A 383 -9.46 17.75 7.42
N TYR A 384 -9.93 16.63 8.02
CA TYR A 384 -11.34 16.27 8.06
C TYR A 384 -11.94 16.22 9.48
N GLY A 385 -11.11 16.21 10.52
CA GLY A 385 -11.52 16.11 11.93
C GLY A 385 -11.15 14.75 12.52
N LYS A 386 -11.03 14.68 13.85
CA LYS A 386 -10.58 13.46 14.52
C LYS A 386 -11.57 12.30 14.37
N VAL A 387 -11.04 11.09 14.33
CA VAL A 387 -11.83 9.87 14.44
C VAL A 387 -12.62 9.90 15.75
N LYS A 388 -13.83 9.35 15.76
CA LYS A 388 -14.79 9.36 16.88
C LYS A 388 -15.39 10.73 17.24
N GLU A 389 -14.93 11.84 16.66
CA GLU A 389 -15.62 13.13 16.77
C GLU A 389 -16.74 13.24 15.73
N THR A 390 -17.87 13.83 16.13
CA THR A 390 -19.01 14.02 15.20
C THR A 390 -18.87 15.24 14.32
N THR A 391 -18.00 16.18 14.69
CA THR A 391 -17.77 17.40 13.94
C THR A 391 -16.76 17.19 12.83
N ARG A 392 -17.20 17.33 11.59
CA ARG A 392 -16.34 17.27 10.40
C ARG A 392 -15.95 18.67 9.94
N LYS A 393 -14.71 18.82 9.43
CA LYS A 393 -14.25 20.08 8.84
C LYS A 393 -14.85 20.26 7.44
N LYS A 394 -14.98 21.50 7.00
CA LYS A 394 -15.57 21.83 5.68
C LYS A 394 -14.76 21.29 4.49
N GLU A 395 -13.51 20.97 4.70
CA GLU A 395 -12.62 20.37 3.69
C GLU A 395 -13.13 19.02 3.18
N VAL A 396 -13.84 18.25 4.00
CA VAL A 396 -14.54 17.02 3.59
C VAL A 396 -15.41 17.26 2.37
N GLU A 397 -16.14 18.38 2.37
CA GLU A 397 -17.07 18.71 1.30
C GLU A 397 -16.39 19.08 -0.02
N LYS A 398 -15.09 19.38 -0.01
CA LYS A 398 -14.34 19.71 -1.22
C LYS A 398 -13.88 18.47 -1.98
N ILE A 399 -13.78 17.33 -1.33
CA ILE A 399 -13.30 16.11 -2.00
C ILE A 399 -14.44 15.51 -2.82
N SER A 400 -14.23 15.40 -4.13
CA SER A 400 -15.16 14.80 -5.07
C SER A 400 -15.09 13.27 -5.04
N ALA A 401 -13.88 12.74 -5.01
CA ALA A 401 -13.60 11.31 -4.94
C ALA A 401 -12.16 11.06 -4.46
N TYR A 402 -11.92 9.89 -3.88
CA TYR A 402 -10.61 9.30 -3.67
C TYR A 402 -10.52 7.95 -4.40
N LEU A 403 -9.49 7.75 -5.21
CA LEU A 403 -9.23 6.51 -5.92
C LEU A 403 -7.93 5.91 -5.39
N ASN A 404 -7.98 4.69 -4.86
CA ASN A 404 -6.86 3.96 -4.31
C ASN A 404 -6.45 2.80 -5.21
N MET A 405 -5.16 2.46 -5.22
CA MET A 405 -4.65 1.27 -5.90
C MET A 405 -3.70 0.53 -4.99
N ASP A 406 -4.16 -0.61 -4.46
CA ASP A 406 -3.42 -1.40 -3.50
C ASP A 406 -3.95 -2.84 -3.45
N ASN A 407 -3.69 -3.61 -4.52
CA ASN A 407 -3.95 -5.05 -4.63
C ASN A 407 -2.94 -5.70 -5.58
N GLY A 408 -1.66 -5.34 -5.42
CA GLY A 408 -0.56 -5.87 -6.21
C GLY A 408 -0.42 -5.23 -7.60
N ALA A 409 0.18 -5.98 -8.54
CA ALA A 409 0.59 -5.48 -9.85
C ALA A 409 -0.26 -6.02 -11.02
N GLY A 410 -1.46 -6.51 -10.74
CA GLY A 410 -2.33 -7.03 -11.80
C GLY A 410 -3.07 -5.96 -12.59
N GLN A 411 -3.58 -6.35 -13.77
CA GLN A 411 -4.40 -5.48 -14.59
C GLN A 411 -5.65 -5.04 -13.84
N MET A 412 -5.96 -3.75 -13.90
CA MET A 412 -7.26 -3.21 -13.51
C MET A 412 -8.39 -3.91 -14.26
N ARG A 413 -9.40 -4.36 -13.52
CA ARG A 413 -10.62 -4.96 -14.07
C ARG A 413 -11.84 -4.07 -13.92
N GLY A 414 -11.79 -3.14 -12.97
CA GLY A 414 -12.90 -2.25 -12.67
C GLY A 414 -12.74 -1.57 -11.31
N ILE A 415 -13.87 -1.30 -10.67
CA ILE A 415 -13.93 -0.52 -9.43
C ILE A 415 -14.87 -1.20 -8.44
N TYR A 416 -14.44 -1.32 -7.19
CA TYR A 416 -15.31 -1.55 -6.04
C TYR A 416 -16.00 -0.24 -5.69
N MET A 417 -17.34 -0.21 -5.79
CA MET A 417 -18.10 1.02 -5.55
C MET A 417 -18.38 1.29 -4.07
N GLN A 418 -17.89 0.43 -3.19
CA GLN A 418 -17.96 0.60 -1.73
C GLN A 418 -19.38 0.94 -1.24
N GLY A 419 -20.40 0.19 -1.72
CA GLY A 419 -21.79 0.44 -1.38
C GLY A 419 -22.47 1.60 -2.13
N ASN A 420 -21.72 2.48 -2.76
CA ASN A 420 -22.23 3.69 -3.43
C ASN A 420 -22.79 3.38 -4.84
N GLU A 421 -24.02 2.89 -4.92
CA GLU A 421 -24.66 2.56 -6.19
C GLU A 421 -24.89 3.79 -7.11
N ALA A 422 -24.99 4.99 -6.54
CA ALA A 422 -25.26 6.21 -7.30
C ALA A 422 -24.14 6.60 -8.27
N VAL A 423 -22.91 6.11 -8.06
CA VAL A 423 -21.76 6.36 -8.97
C VAL A 423 -21.77 5.45 -10.19
N LYS A 424 -22.52 4.34 -10.19
CA LYS A 424 -22.49 3.32 -11.23
C LYS A 424 -22.70 3.89 -12.65
N PRO A 425 -23.76 4.64 -12.95
CA PRO A 425 -23.98 5.17 -14.30
C PRO A 425 -22.90 6.17 -14.73
N ILE A 426 -22.23 6.80 -13.78
CA ILE A 426 -21.14 7.74 -14.04
C ILE A 426 -19.90 6.95 -14.48
N PHE A 427 -19.51 5.93 -13.71
CA PHE A 427 -18.35 5.09 -14.03
C PHE A 427 -18.58 4.25 -15.30
N GLU A 428 -19.77 3.71 -15.54
CA GLU A 428 -20.11 3.02 -16.79
C GLU A 428 -19.82 3.90 -18.01
N ARG A 429 -20.27 5.15 -17.98
CA ARG A 429 -20.02 6.13 -19.05
C ARG A 429 -18.54 6.50 -19.19
N MET A 430 -17.80 6.59 -18.09
CA MET A 430 -16.40 7.00 -18.09
C MET A 430 -15.48 5.88 -18.57
N LEU A 431 -15.78 4.63 -18.25
CA LEU A 431 -14.98 3.45 -18.57
C LEU A 431 -15.37 2.81 -19.92
N GLU A 432 -16.52 3.20 -20.51
CA GLU A 432 -16.98 2.67 -21.80
C GLU A 432 -15.90 2.71 -22.90
N PRO A 433 -15.11 3.81 -23.09
CA PRO A 433 -14.07 3.85 -24.11
C PRO A 433 -12.98 2.77 -23.96
N TYR A 434 -12.84 2.22 -22.75
CA TYR A 434 -11.85 1.21 -22.37
C TYR A 434 -12.45 -0.20 -22.17
N ALA A 435 -13.73 -0.40 -22.48
CA ALA A 435 -14.43 -1.69 -22.33
C ALA A 435 -13.71 -2.84 -23.07
N HIS A 436 -13.05 -2.54 -24.20
CA HIS A 436 -12.27 -3.49 -24.98
C HIS A 436 -11.01 -4.02 -24.26
N LEU A 437 -10.61 -3.39 -23.15
CA LEU A 437 -9.52 -3.82 -22.26
C LEU A 437 -10.03 -4.62 -21.06
N ASP A 438 -11.35 -4.86 -20.97
CA ASP A 438 -12.00 -5.56 -19.84
C ASP A 438 -11.77 -4.88 -18.49
N VAL A 439 -11.91 -3.55 -18.45
CA VAL A 439 -11.68 -2.67 -17.27
C VAL A 439 -12.96 -1.98 -16.78
N ASN A 440 -14.12 -2.31 -17.36
CA ASN A 440 -15.39 -1.65 -17.09
C ASN A 440 -16.28 -2.45 -16.13
N ASN A 441 -15.68 -3.25 -15.26
CA ASN A 441 -16.42 -4.05 -14.31
C ASN A 441 -16.67 -3.24 -13.04
N LEU A 442 -17.92 -3.10 -12.67
CA LEU A 442 -18.35 -2.37 -11.49
C LEU A 442 -19.10 -3.31 -10.57
N THR A 443 -18.73 -3.32 -9.31
CA THR A 443 -19.44 -4.07 -8.28
C THR A 443 -19.79 -3.16 -7.11
N ILE A 444 -20.97 -3.36 -6.53
CA ILE A 444 -21.38 -2.65 -5.31
C ILE A 444 -20.63 -3.15 -4.07
N GLN A 445 -19.96 -4.31 -4.19
CA GLN A 445 -19.16 -4.87 -3.12
C GLN A 445 -18.14 -3.85 -2.63
N ASN A 446 -17.77 -3.95 -1.38
CA ASN A 446 -16.61 -3.28 -0.79
C ASN A 446 -15.42 -4.24 -0.70
N THR A 447 -14.27 -3.66 -0.49
CA THR A 447 -13.02 -4.30 -0.06
C THR A 447 -12.44 -3.39 1.02
N ASP A 448 -11.71 -3.97 1.96
CA ASP A 448 -11.22 -3.26 3.15
C ASP A 448 -9.70 -3.47 3.29
N PHE A 449 -9.11 -2.92 4.35
CA PHE A 449 -7.71 -3.03 4.74
C PHE A 449 -6.73 -2.31 3.82
N THR A 450 -7.11 -1.11 3.33
CA THR A 450 -6.19 -0.16 2.71
C THR A 450 -6.70 1.28 2.85
N ASP A 451 -5.92 2.26 2.45
CA ASP A 451 -6.12 3.69 2.73
C ASP A 451 -7.49 4.27 2.32
N HIS A 452 -8.22 3.65 1.38
CA HIS A 452 -9.56 4.15 1.00
C HIS A 452 -10.57 4.03 2.14
N ASP A 453 -10.39 3.08 3.07
CA ASP A 453 -11.27 2.92 4.24
C ASP A 453 -11.27 4.17 5.11
N VAL A 454 -10.13 4.84 5.21
CA VAL A 454 -10.01 6.11 5.93
C VAL A 454 -10.93 7.16 5.32
N PHE A 455 -10.99 7.27 3.99
CA PHE A 455 -11.86 8.24 3.30
C PHE A 455 -13.32 7.86 3.42
N ASP A 456 -13.63 6.58 3.29
CA ASP A 456 -15.00 6.06 3.43
C ASP A 456 -15.57 6.32 4.82
N TYR A 457 -14.78 6.17 5.88
CA TYR A 457 -15.14 6.56 7.25
C TYR A 457 -15.62 8.02 7.35
N TYR A 458 -15.02 8.94 6.58
CA TYR A 458 -15.42 10.34 6.52
C TYR A 458 -16.57 10.60 5.51
N LYS A 459 -17.17 9.54 4.93
CA LYS A 459 -18.20 9.65 3.89
C LYS A 459 -17.72 10.43 2.66
N ILE A 460 -16.45 10.37 2.39
CA ILE A 460 -15.86 10.79 1.12
C ILE A 460 -15.94 9.60 0.17
N PRO A 461 -16.44 9.75 -1.07
CA PRO A 461 -16.47 8.65 -2.03
C PRO A 461 -15.05 8.08 -2.26
N GLY A 462 -14.69 7.05 -1.50
CA GLY A 462 -13.44 6.32 -1.56
C GLY A 462 -13.61 5.03 -2.35
N PHE A 463 -12.73 4.77 -3.31
CA PHE A 463 -12.86 3.61 -4.19
C PHE A 463 -11.55 2.89 -4.33
N GLN A 464 -11.59 1.56 -4.24
CA GLN A 464 -10.47 0.69 -4.55
C GLN A 464 -10.62 0.12 -5.97
N ILE A 465 -9.50 0.01 -6.68
CA ILE A 465 -9.44 -0.60 -8.01
C ILE A 465 -9.50 -2.12 -7.89
N ILE A 466 -10.37 -2.76 -8.68
CA ILE A 466 -10.34 -4.23 -8.84
C ILE A 466 -9.14 -4.57 -9.72
N GLN A 467 -8.23 -5.40 -9.21
CA GLN A 467 -7.05 -5.86 -9.95
C GLN A 467 -7.01 -7.38 -10.05
N ASP A 468 -6.44 -7.90 -11.14
CA ASP A 468 -6.08 -9.32 -11.17
C ASP A 468 -5.11 -9.62 -10.01
N ALA A 469 -5.36 -10.69 -9.30
CA ALA A 469 -4.55 -11.05 -8.13
C ALA A 469 -3.10 -11.40 -8.49
N LEU A 470 -2.87 -11.98 -9.67
CA LEU A 470 -1.57 -12.53 -10.09
C LEU A 470 -0.94 -13.37 -8.97
N ASN A 471 0.27 -13.01 -8.59
CA ASN A 471 1.01 -13.66 -7.51
C ASN A 471 0.86 -12.94 -6.15
N TYR A 472 0.03 -11.90 -6.05
CA TYR A 472 -0.01 -11.04 -4.87
C TYR A 472 -0.26 -11.84 -3.59
N SER A 473 -1.42 -12.44 -3.44
CA SER A 473 -1.78 -13.20 -2.22
C SER A 473 -1.07 -14.56 -2.07
N THR A 474 -0.30 -15.00 -3.05
CA THR A 474 0.36 -16.31 -3.03
C THR A 474 1.87 -16.25 -2.88
N VAL A 475 2.50 -15.21 -3.40
CA VAL A 475 3.97 -15.13 -3.46
C VAL A 475 4.51 -13.81 -2.93
N THR A 476 3.92 -12.64 -3.28
CA THR A 476 4.60 -11.36 -3.09
C THR A 476 4.12 -10.55 -1.90
N HIS A 477 2.85 -10.63 -1.51
CA HIS A 477 2.28 -9.83 -0.43
C HIS A 477 3.01 -10.03 0.91
N HIS A 478 3.70 -9.01 1.39
CA HIS A 478 4.51 -8.99 2.61
C HIS A 478 5.63 -10.04 2.67
N THR A 479 6.19 -10.48 1.55
CA THR A 479 7.16 -11.57 1.53
C THR A 479 8.55 -11.15 1.08
N ASN A 480 9.51 -12.09 1.22
CA ASN A 480 10.86 -11.95 0.71
C ASN A 480 10.97 -12.01 -0.83
N LEU A 481 9.85 -12.18 -1.53
CA LEU A 481 9.81 -12.32 -3.00
C LEU A 481 9.09 -11.15 -3.70
N ASP A 482 8.76 -10.08 -3.00
CA ASP A 482 8.16 -8.90 -3.62
C ASP A 482 9.18 -8.09 -4.42
N ALA A 483 9.32 -8.44 -5.69
CA ALA A 483 10.32 -7.93 -6.62
C ALA A 483 9.72 -7.55 -7.98
N LEU A 484 10.47 -6.77 -8.76
CA LEU A 484 10.06 -6.22 -10.05
C LEU A 484 9.66 -7.31 -11.07
N GLU A 485 10.24 -8.52 -10.97
CA GLU A 485 9.95 -9.66 -11.83
C GLU A 485 8.48 -10.12 -11.79
N TYR A 486 7.74 -9.74 -10.76
CA TYR A 486 6.31 -10.03 -10.62
C TYR A 486 5.40 -8.92 -11.15
N VAL A 487 5.95 -7.88 -11.77
CA VAL A 487 5.20 -6.72 -12.28
C VAL A 487 5.07 -6.76 -13.80
N PRO A 488 3.89 -7.06 -14.36
CA PRO A 488 3.69 -7.07 -15.83
C PRO A 488 3.58 -5.65 -16.39
N GLU A 489 4.49 -5.26 -17.27
CA GLU A 489 4.54 -3.94 -17.90
C GLU A 489 3.19 -3.51 -18.53
N ARG A 490 2.58 -4.41 -19.31
CA ARG A 490 1.32 -4.11 -20.00
C ARG A 490 0.20 -3.77 -19.03
N ASP A 491 0.11 -4.50 -17.93
CA ASP A 491 -0.95 -4.30 -16.94
C ASP A 491 -0.79 -2.90 -16.29
N MET A 492 0.44 -2.52 -15.96
CA MET A 492 0.74 -1.20 -15.38
C MET A 492 0.45 -0.05 -16.36
N MET A 493 0.78 -0.24 -17.64
CA MET A 493 0.44 0.76 -18.67
C MET A 493 -1.09 0.93 -18.82
N ILE A 494 -1.85 -0.16 -18.79
CA ILE A 494 -3.32 -0.11 -18.84
C ILE A 494 -3.83 0.62 -17.59
N ASN A 495 -3.37 0.24 -16.42
CA ASN A 495 -3.81 0.84 -15.15
C ASN A 495 -3.58 2.35 -15.14
N ALA A 496 -2.37 2.80 -15.43
CA ALA A 496 -2.03 4.23 -15.44
C ALA A 496 -2.85 5.02 -16.47
N THR A 497 -3.04 4.47 -17.67
CA THR A 497 -3.77 5.14 -18.75
C THR A 497 -5.25 5.26 -18.43
N VAL A 498 -5.87 4.18 -17.96
CA VAL A 498 -7.31 4.15 -17.66
C VAL A 498 -7.63 5.00 -16.44
N ILE A 499 -6.80 4.91 -15.39
CA ILE A 499 -6.97 5.75 -14.19
C ILE A 499 -6.77 7.23 -14.54
N ALA A 500 -5.77 7.60 -15.37
CA ALA A 500 -5.60 8.98 -15.82
C ALA A 500 -6.84 9.51 -16.57
N ALA A 501 -7.41 8.69 -17.43
CA ALA A 501 -8.63 9.04 -18.16
C ALA A 501 -9.84 9.17 -17.22
N LEU A 502 -9.98 8.28 -16.23
CA LEU A 502 -11.05 8.31 -15.25
C LEU A 502 -10.95 9.57 -14.39
N VAL A 503 -9.79 9.82 -13.80
CA VAL A 503 -9.51 10.99 -12.94
C VAL A 503 -9.74 12.30 -13.67
N TYR A 504 -9.25 12.41 -14.91
CA TYR A 504 -9.50 13.59 -15.73
C TYR A 504 -10.99 13.80 -15.98
N GLN A 505 -11.75 12.74 -16.32
CA GLN A 505 -13.19 12.83 -16.55
C GLN A 505 -13.96 13.23 -15.28
N ILE A 506 -13.60 12.68 -14.11
CA ILE A 506 -14.20 13.09 -12.82
C ILE A 506 -13.92 14.59 -12.55
N ALA A 507 -12.70 15.04 -12.87
CA ALA A 507 -12.34 16.45 -12.68
C ALA A 507 -13.09 17.41 -13.63
N GLU A 508 -13.59 16.90 -14.77
CA GLU A 508 -14.37 17.67 -15.76
C GLU A 508 -15.90 17.67 -15.52
N GLU A 509 -16.41 16.82 -14.62
CA GLU A 509 -17.86 16.78 -14.32
C GLU A 509 -18.36 18.12 -13.77
N ASP A 510 -19.62 18.46 -14.04
CA ASP A 510 -20.21 19.72 -13.55
C ASP A 510 -20.53 19.66 -12.05
N SER A 511 -20.77 18.47 -11.50
CA SER A 511 -20.97 18.21 -10.06
C SER A 511 -19.94 17.23 -9.51
N ARG A 512 -19.72 17.23 -8.20
CA ARG A 512 -18.96 16.19 -7.51
C ARG A 512 -19.66 14.84 -7.65
N LEU A 513 -18.91 13.75 -7.48
CA LEU A 513 -19.52 12.43 -7.41
C LEU A 513 -20.52 12.37 -6.23
N PRO A 514 -21.62 11.64 -6.40
CA PRO A 514 -22.60 11.45 -5.32
C PRO A 514 -21.94 10.71 -4.15
N ARG A 515 -22.31 11.08 -2.95
CA ARG A 515 -21.93 10.40 -1.71
C ARG A 515 -22.97 9.34 -1.39
N GLU A 516 -22.57 8.35 -0.62
CA GLU A 516 -23.50 7.45 0.03
C GLU A 516 -24.31 8.22 1.09
N ASP A 517 -25.63 8.00 1.13
CA ASP A 517 -26.56 8.67 2.05
C ASP A 517 -26.37 8.23 3.53
#